data_55f352bc4719f1741794dffdd8959444
#
_entry.id   55f352bc4719f1741794dffdd8959444
#
_cell.length_a   1.000
_cell.length_b   1.000
_cell.length_c   1.000
_cell.angle_alpha   90.00
_cell.angle_beta   90.00
_cell.angle_gamma   90.00
#
_symmetry.space_group_name_H-M   'P 1'
#
loop_
_entity.id
_entity.type
_entity.pdbx_description
1 polymer ?
#
loop_
_entity_poly.entity_id
_entity_poly.type
_entity_poly.pdbx_seq_one_letter_code
_entity_poly.pdbx_strand_id
1 'polypeptide(L)'
;MELTKDVACQAIAEFFTDKPFVLFGTGTSCALDLSFGMPALERHLRAELAHGMSEVQEQQWQQVVSALDVGSHDFESAMDFIKDEALTNRIVELTASFVAHHDNAYAHSIMSGSCDWPAGSLLKKLVEALPQADKQLHVATPNYDLLAEYALVRHKIPYITGFHGGFLRRYNWGEAKKSVQSIEKGLGKTRPPLRIVECKHIRLHKPHGSLNTFEWEAQLIECNSWILNKPDGVVRAMITPGTAKYQRLHKDRAQLAEYDTAVGNHASFLFLGFGFNDSQLVNNAFRQKLEQDQCRALVITRDSNPRIEEWLSKCPNMWLICKQTDSDKSRIYNSKYENWLHIHDKELWRFDAFTNEFLGG
;
A
#
# COMPACT_ATOMS: atom_id res chain seq x y z
N MET A 1 -29.84 14.56 -6.41
CA MET A 1 -30.06 14.69 -4.94
C MET A 1 -28.84 15.39 -4.36
N GLU A 2 -29.04 16.39 -3.51
CA GLU A 2 -27.92 17.14 -2.92
C GLU A 2 -27.25 16.37 -1.76
N LEU A 3 -25.91 16.39 -1.71
CA LEU A 3 -25.12 15.78 -0.65
C LEU A 3 -25.05 16.73 0.55
N THR A 4 -25.52 16.28 1.70
CA THR A 4 -25.45 17.02 2.97
C THR A 4 -24.38 16.42 3.91
N LYS A 5 -23.94 17.20 4.91
CA LYS A 5 -22.95 16.75 5.90
C LYS A 5 -23.44 15.52 6.69
N ASP A 6 -24.70 15.51 7.09
CA ASP A 6 -25.26 14.40 7.86
C ASP A 6 -25.29 13.10 7.07
N VAL A 7 -25.68 13.17 5.79
CA VAL A 7 -25.68 12.01 4.88
C VAL A 7 -24.26 11.48 4.67
N ALA A 8 -23.28 12.36 4.43
CA ALA A 8 -21.89 11.95 4.27
C ALA A 8 -21.31 11.34 5.55
N CYS A 9 -21.51 11.98 6.71
CA CYS A 9 -21.03 11.47 7.99
C CYS A 9 -21.67 10.12 8.34
N GLN A 10 -22.96 9.94 8.12
CA GLN A 10 -23.65 8.68 8.34
C GLN A 10 -23.10 7.58 7.45
N ALA A 11 -22.94 7.82 6.14
CA ALA A 11 -22.42 6.85 5.20
C ALA A 11 -20.98 6.42 5.52
N ILE A 12 -20.13 7.37 5.95
CA ILE A 12 -18.76 7.08 6.38
C ILE A 12 -18.76 6.26 7.68
N ALA A 13 -19.62 6.60 8.65
CA ALA A 13 -19.74 5.82 9.88
C ALA A 13 -20.24 4.39 9.61
N GLU A 14 -21.23 4.24 8.73
CA GLU A 14 -21.74 2.93 8.28
C GLU A 14 -20.69 2.12 7.54
N PHE A 15 -19.76 2.76 6.80
CA PHE A 15 -18.66 2.06 6.15
C PHE A 15 -17.80 1.27 7.15
N PHE A 16 -17.55 1.79 8.34
CA PHE A 16 -16.73 1.15 9.37
C PHE A 16 -17.49 0.13 10.24
N THR A 17 -18.76 -0.13 9.99
CA THR A 17 -19.47 -1.26 10.62
C THR A 17 -18.96 -2.61 10.09
N ASP A 18 -18.39 -2.63 8.87
CA ASP A 18 -17.71 -3.77 8.30
C ASP A 18 -16.19 -3.62 8.43
N LYS A 19 -15.50 -4.75 8.40
CA LYS A 19 -14.05 -4.82 8.37
C LYS A 19 -13.57 -4.58 6.93
N PRO A 20 -12.90 -3.45 6.61
CA PRO A 20 -12.43 -3.19 5.26
C PRO A 20 -11.13 -3.96 4.94
N PHE A 21 -10.94 -4.30 3.67
CA PHE A 21 -9.61 -4.49 3.11
C PHE A 21 -8.97 -3.12 2.91
N VAL A 22 -7.76 -2.90 3.48
CA VAL A 22 -7.07 -1.61 3.37
C VAL A 22 -6.02 -1.70 2.28
N LEU A 23 -6.05 -0.79 1.31
CA LEU A 23 -5.00 -0.61 0.31
C LEU A 23 -4.45 0.80 0.43
N PHE A 24 -3.17 0.92 0.79
CA PHE A 24 -2.53 2.22 0.83
C PHE A 24 -1.44 2.35 -0.24
N GLY A 25 -1.35 3.53 -0.84
CA GLY A 25 -0.36 3.85 -1.88
C GLY A 25 0.71 4.82 -1.40
N THR A 26 1.50 5.28 -2.35
CA THR A 26 2.62 6.21 -2.13
C THR A 26 2.20 7.51 -1.42
N GLY A 27 0.93 7.92 -1.54
CA GLY A 27 0.41 9.09 -0.83
C GLY A 27 0.52 8.99 0.69
N THR A 28 0.56 7.79 1.29
CA THR A 28 0.78 7.62 2.73
C THR A 28 2.21 7.92 3.14
N SER A 29 3.20 7.59 2.30
CA SER A 29 4.60 7.90 2.52
C SER A 29 4.88 9.38 2.20
N CYS A 30 4.25 9.93 1.13
CA CYS A 30 4.31 11.35 0.79
C CYS A 30 3.68 12.26 1.86
N ALA A 31 2.74 11.76 2.65
CA ALA A 31 2.17 12.50 3.78
C ALA A 31 3.21 12.74 4.90
N LEU A 32 4.27 11.94 4.94
CA LEU A 32 5.43 12.12 5.81
C LEU A 32 6.50 12.98 5.12
N ASP A 33 6.88 12.60 3.89
CA ASP A 33 7.91 13.29 3.10
C ASP A 33 7.64 13.10 1.59
N LEU A 34 7.54 14.22 0.85
CA LEU A 34 7.32 14.23 -0.59
C LEU A 34 8.45 13.55 -1.39
N SER A 35 9.60 13.31 -0.78
CA SER A 35 10.71 12.55 -1.38
C SER A 35 10.36 11.10 -1.69
N PHE A 36 9.33 10.53 -1.06
CA PHE A 36 8.81 9.20 -1.42
C PHE A 36 7.96 9.19 -2.71
N GLY A 37 7.64 10.35 -3.26
CA GLY A 37 6.75 10.48 -4.41
C GLY A 37 7.42 10.14 -5.75
N MET A 38 6.61 9.71 -6.74
CA MET A 38 7.08 9.43 -8.09
C MET A 38 7.87 10.58 -8.75
N PRO A 39 7.51 11.88 -8.57
CA PRO A 39 8.31 12.96 -9.12
C PRO A 39 9.73 13.08 -8.54
N ALA A 40 9.93 12.68 -7.29
CA ALA A 40 11.27 12.65 -6.68
C ALA A 40 12.09 11.48 -7.20
N LEU A 41 11.49 10.30 -7.32
CA LEU A 41 12.12 9.12 -7.94
C LEU A 41 12.47 9.39 -9.41
N GLU A 42 11.59 10.01 -10.18
CA GLU A 42 11.86 10.39 -11.57
C GLU A 42 13.10 11.28 -11.69
N ARG A 43 13.17 12.35 -10.89
CA ARG A 43 14.35 13.24 -10.88
C ARG A 43 15.63 12.49 -10.54
N HIS A 44 15.58 11.58 -9.56
CA HIS A 44 16.72 10.75 -9.19
C HIS A 44 17.16 9.85 -10.37
N LEU A 45 16.24 9.14 -10.99
CA LEU A 45 16.56 8.27 -12.11
C LEU A 45 17.09 9.05 -13.32
N ARG A 46 16.56 10.24 -13.61
CA ARG A 46 17.09 11.10 -14.68
C ARG A 46 18.56 11.50 -14.41
N ALA A 47 18.92 11.77 -13.17
CA ALA A 47 20.29 12.13 -12.81
C ALA A 47 21.24 10.92 -12.89
N GLU A 48 20.85 9.77 -12.34
CA GLU A 48 21.69 8.57 -12.25
C GLU A 48 21.83 7.83 -13.59
N LEU A 49 20.85 7.95 -14.48
CA LEU A 49 20.86 7.35 -15.82
C LEU A 49 21.40 8.30 -16.92
N ALA A 50 21.92 9.47 -16.54
CA ALA A 50 22.52 10.39 -17.51
C ALA A 50 23.78 9.82 -18.20
N HIS A 51 24.44 8.82 -17.59
CA HIS A 51 25.69 8.24 -18.08
C HIS A 51 25.73 6.72 -17.90
N GLY A 52 26.60 6.06 -18.67
CA GLY A 52 26.93 4.64 -18.49
C GLY A 52 25.88 3.67 -19.05
N MET A 53 25.10 4.10 -20.02
CA MET A 53 24.18 3.26 -20.79
C MET A 53 24.79 2.90 -22.15
N SER A 54 24.38 1.75 -22.70
CA SER A 54 24.62 1.42 -24.12
C SER A 54 23.68 2.27 -24.99
N GLU A 55 23.97 2.36 -26.29
CA GLU A 55 23.12 3.12 -27.23
C GLU A 55 21.64 2.66 -27.21
N VAL A 56 21.42 1.34 -27.14
CA VAL A 56 20.07 0.75 -27.07
C VAL A 56 19.35 1.15 -25.77
N GLN A 57 20.05 1.11 -24.64
CA GLN A 57 19.52 1.52 -23.35
C GLN A 57 19.20 3.01 -23.31
N GLU A 58 20.09 3.83 -23.88
CA GLU A 58 19.89 5.27 -23.98
C GLU A 58 18.65 5.60 -24.83
N GLN A 59 18.46 4.95 -25.97
CA GLN A 59 17.27 5.13 -26.79
C GLN A 59 15.98 4.79 -26.03
N GLN A 60 15.94 3.68 -25.29
CA GLN A 60 14.77 3.32 -24.48
C GLN A 60 14.52 4.33 -23.36
N TRP A 61 15.57 4.78 -22.67
CA TRP A 61 15.45 5.78 -21.63
C TRP A 61 14.97 7.14 -22.17
N GLN A 62 15.46 7.56 -23.35
CA GLN A 62 14.98 8.79 -24.00
C GLN A 62 13.51 8.72 -24.40
N GLN A 63 12.98 7.55 -24.74
CA GLN A 63 11.54 7.38 -24.96
C GLN A 63 10.74 7.63 -23.68
N VAL A 64 11.21 7.10 -22.54
CA VAL A 64 10.60 7.35 -21.23
C VAL A 64 10.59 8.86 -20.94
N VAL A 65 11.76 9.51 -21.01
CA VAL A 65 11.92 10.93 -20.76
C VAL A 65 10.99 11.78 -21.65
N SER A 66 10.97 11.48 -22.95
CA SER A 66 10.15 12.21 -23.92
C SER A 66 8.65 12.05 -23.63
N ALA A 67 8.20 10.84 -23.26
CA ALA A 67 6.80 10.58 -22.93
C ALA A 67 6.35 11.33 -21.67
N LEU A 68 7.24 11.44 -20.69
CA LEU A 68 6.99 12.20 -19.46
C LEU A 68 6.99 13.72 -19.71
N ASP A 69 7.95 14.23 -20.48
CA ASP A 69 8.07 15.67 -20.78
C ASP A 69 6.89 16.21 -21.59
N VAL A 70 6.34 15.39 -22.50
CA VAL A 70 5.13 15.74 -23.27
C VAL A 70 3.84 15.54 -22.44
N GLY A 71 3.92 14.82 -21.31
CA GLY A 71 2.78 14.52 -20.46
C GLY A 71 1.80 13.50 -21.09
N SER A 72 2.26 12.73 -22.09
CA SER A 72 1.44 11.70 -22.75
C SER A 72 1.25 10.44 -21.89
N HIS A 73 2.15 10.21 -20.94
CA HIS A 73 2.17 9.05 -20.05
C HIS A 73 2.42 9.50 -18.61
N ASP A 74 1.86 8.77 -17.65
CA ASP A 74 2.33 8.81 -16.27
C ASP A 74 3.65 8.01 -16.13
N PHE A 75 4.30 8.14 -14.98
CA PHE A 75 5.60 7.49 -14.76
C PHE A 75 5.51 5.97 -14.93
N GLU A 76 4.42 5.34 -14.49
CA GLU A 76 4.24 3.89 -14.57
C GLU A 76 4.13 3.41 -16.01
N SER A 77 3.29 4.05 -16.81
CA SER A 77 3.11 3.71 -18.24
C SER A 77 4.32 4.09 -19.11
N ALA A 78 5.03 5.18 -18.78
CA ALA A 78 6.25 5.55 -19.50
C ALA A 78 7.35 4.50 -19.33
N MET A 79 7.45 3.87 -18.17
CA MET A 79 8.44 2.79 -17.93
C MET A 79 8.21 1.54 -18.80
N ASP A 80 7.06 1.42 -19.47
CA ASP A 80 6.80 0.34 -20.43
C ASP A 80 7.71 0.38 -21.67
N PHE A 81 8.39 1.49 -21.95
CA PHE A 81 9.38 1.57 -23.01
C PHE A 81 10.68 0.82 -22.69
N ILE A 82 10.96 0.52 -21.43
CA ILE A 82 12.14 -0.23 -20.99
C ILE A 82 11.91 -1.72 -21.25
N LYS A 83 12.76 -2.32 -22.12
CA LYS A 83 12.74 -3.74 -22.47
C LYS A 83 14.06 -4.44 -22.16
N ASP A 84 15.16 -3.67 -22.09
CA ASP A 84 16.47 -4.19 -21.76
C ASP A 84 16.54 -4.66 -20.32
N GLU A 85 16.94 -5.91 -20.09
CA GLU A 85 16.97 -6.53 -18.76
C GLU A 85 18.04 -5.89 -17.86
N ALA A 86 19.20 -5.54 -18.43
CA ALA A 86 20.28 -4.92 -17.65
C ALA A 86 19.89 -3.51 -17.20
N LEU A 87 19.23 -2.73 -18.07
CA LEU A 87 18.68 -1.43 -17.71
C LEU A 87 17.57 -1.56 -16.66
N THR A 88 16.66 -2.53 -16.80
CA THR A 88 15.64 -2.82 -15.81
C THR A 88 16.25 -3.11 -14.44
N ASN A 89 17.28 -3.98 -14.40
CA ASN A 89 17.98 -4.31 -13.15
C ASN A 89 18.65 -3.09 -12.53
N ARG A 90 19.28 -2.24 -13.34
CA ARG A 90 19.90 -0.98 -12.89
C ARG A 90 18.83 -0.04 -12.29
N ILE A 91 17.68 0.11 -12.94
CA ILE A 91 16.57 0.92 -12.43
C ILE A 91 16.06 0.38 -11.08
N VAL A 92 15.94 -0.94 -10.92
CA VAL A 92 15.57 -1.57 -9.64
C VAL A 92 16.56 -1.21 -8.54
N GLU A 93 17.87 -1.32 -8.79
CA GLU A 93 18.90 -1.01 -7.78
C GLU A 93 18.92 0.48 -7.44
N LEU A 94 18.79 1.37 -8.44
CA LEU A 94 18.69 2.82 -8.22
C LEU A 94 17.44 3.20 -7.43
N THR A 95 16.29 2.62 -7.76
CA THR A 95 15.04 2.82 -7.03
C THR A 95 15.17 2.34 -5.59
N ALA A 96 15.74 1.14 -5.38
CA ALA A 96 15.94 0.59 -4.04
C ALA A 96 16.89 1.46 -3.20
N SER A 97 18.01 1.92 -3.78
CA SER A 97 18.96 2.79 -3.10
C SER A 97 18.31 4.13 -2.70
N PHE A 98 17.55 4.73 -3.62
CA PHE A 98 16.84 5.97 -3.39
C PHE A 98 15.80 5.85 -2.27
N VAL A 99 14.93 4.85 -2.35
CA VAL A 99 13.90 4.62 -1.33
C VAL A 99 14.53 4.25 0.01
N ALA A 100 15.57 3.39 0.03
CA ALA A 100 16.26 2.99 1.25
C ALA A 100 16.93 4.18 1.98
N HIS A 101 17.46 5.16 1.23
CA HIS A 101 18.03 6.37 1.82
C HIS A 101 16.97 7.15 2.62
N HIS A 102 15.81 7.38 2.03
CA HIS A 102 14.70 8.09 2.68
C HIS A 102 14.07 7.25 3.80
N ASP A 103 13.85 5.95 3.57
CA ASP A 103 13.29 5.03 4.56
C ASP A 103 14.13 5.00 5.85
N ASN A 104 15.46 4.86 5.70
CA ASN A 104 16.38 4.82 6.84
C ASN A 104 16.40 6.11 7.66
N ALA A 105 16.15 7.27 7.01
CA ALA A 105 16.09 8.56 7.72
C ALA A 105 14.92 8.62 8.72
N TYR A 106 13.82 7.91 8.45
CA TYR A 106 12.62 7.89 9.28
C TYR A 106 12.51 6.67 10.20
N ALA A 107 13.23 5.59 9.95
CA ALA A 107 13.11 4.32 10.68
C ALA A 107 13.21 4.50 12.21
N HIS A 108 14.26 5.17 12.68
CA HIS A 108 14.48 5.40 14.11
C HIS A 108 13.42 6.33 14.71
N SER A 109 13.10 7.43 14.04
CA SER A 109 12.17 8.44 14.56
C SER A 109 10.75 7.92 14.67
N ILE A 110 10.28 7.08 13.73
CA ILE A 110 8.97 6.45 13.80
C ILE A 110 8.96 5.41 14.92
N MET A 111 9.93 4.51 14.98
CA MET A 111 9.95 3.46 16.01
C MET A 111 10.09 4.02 17.44
N SER A 112 10.84 5.11 17.64
CA SER A 112 10.96 5.77 18.94
C SER A 112 9.73 6.65 19.29
N GLY A 113 8.90 6.99 18.31
CA GLY A 113 7.74 7.85 18.49
C GLY A 113 8.05 9.34 18.51
N SER A 114 9.24 9.75 18.03
CA SER A 114 9.54 11.17 17.80
C SER A 114 8.95 11.72 16.50
N CYS A 115 8.53 10.82 15.60
CA CYS A 115 7.77 11.10 14.40
C CYS A 115 6.67 10.04 14.25
N ASP A 116 5.48 10.44 13.85
CA ASP A 116 4.38 9.51 13.57
C ASP A 116 4.21 9.32 12.05
N TRP A 117 4.08 8.07 11.61
CA TRP A 117 3.61 7.79 10.26
C TRP A 117 2.09 8.05 10.21
N PRO A 118 1.60 8.92 9.30
CA PRO A 118 0.25 9.49 9.40
C PRO A 118 -0.91 8.49 9.42
N ALA A 119 -0.77 7.32 8.77
CA ALA A 119 -1.81 6.28 8.76
C ALA A 119 -1.71 5.30 9.96
N GLY A 120 -0.69 5.41 10.81
CA GLY A 120 -0.45 4.46 11.91
C GLY A 120 -1.59 4.39 12.92
N SER A 121 -2.10 5.55 13.36
CA SER A 121 -3.23 5.63 14.31
C SER A 121 -4.52 5.06 13.72
N LEU A 122 -4.77 5.26 12.43
CA LEU A 122 -5.93 4.71 11.74
C LEU A 122 -5.86 3.17 11.72
N LEU A 123 -4.73 2.59 11.33
CA LEU A 123 -4.55 1.13 11.36
C LEU A 123 -4.71 0.56 12.77
N LYS A 124 -4.20 1.26 13.79
CA LYS A 124 -4.37 0.86 15.19
C LYS A 124 -5.85 0.77 15.57
N LYS A 125 -6.64 1.81 15.28
CA LYS A 125 -8.08 1.82 15.58
C LYS A 125 -8.82 0.69 14.85
N LEU A 126 -8.49 0.43 13.58
CA LEU A 126 -9.09 -0.67 12.82
C LEU A 126 -8.78 -2.04 13.45
N VAL A 127 -7.54 -2.27 13.90
CA VAL A 127 -7.16 -3.51 14.57
C VAL A 127 -7.84 -3.65 15.93
N GLU A 128 -7.90 -2.58 16.72
CA GLU A 128 -8.61 -2.57 18.01
C GLU A 128 -10.09 -2.91 17.86
N ALA A 129 -10.73 -2.43 16.79
CA ALA A 129 -12.14 -2.68 16.46
C ALA A 129 -12.43 -4.10 15.94
N LEU A 130 -11.42 -4.91 15.58
CA LEU A 130 -11.63 -6.26 15.04
C LEU A 130 -12.47 -7.12 16.00
N PRO A 131 -13.44 -7.89 15.48
CA PRO A 131 -14.25 -8.78 16.28
C PRO A 131 -13.44 -9.98 16.80
N GLN A 132 -13.89 -10.62 17.88
CA GLN A 132 -13.23 -11.80 18.45
C GLN A 132 -13.26 -13.02 17.51
N ALA A 133 -14.25 -13.08 16.62
CA ALA A 133 -14.41 -14.18 15.66
C ALA A 133 -13.46 -14.07 14.45
N ASP A 134 -13.00 -12.84 14.13
CA ASP A 134 -12.11 -12.59 13.00
C ASP A 134 -11.07 -11.51 13.38
N LYS A 135 -9.92 -11.95 13.82
CA LYS A 135 -8.87 -11.14 14.44
C LYS A 135 -7.79 -10.65 13.46
N GLN A 136 -8.04 -10.75 12.15
CA GLN A 136 -7.09 -10.34 11.13
C GLN A 136 -7.61 -9.18 10.31
N LEU A 137 -6.79 -8.14 10.13
CA LEU A 137 -7.01 -7.04 9.19
C LEU A 137 -6.10 -7.26 7.98
N HIS A 138 -6.68 -7.33 6.78
CA HIS A 138 -5.90 -7.38 5.55
C HIS A 138 -5.53 -5.96 5.13
N VAL A 139 -4.23 -5.73 4.98
CA VAL A 139 -3.64 -4.47 4.53
C VAL A 139 -2.71 -4.76 3.38
N ALA A 140 -2.77 -4.00 2.31
CA ALA A 140 -1.89 -4.14 1.16
C ALA A 140 -1.26 -2.82 0.76
N THR A 141 -0.06 -2.89 0.16
CA THR A 141 0.62 -1.72 -0.38
C THR A 141 1.57 -2.09 -1.52
N PRO A 142 1.64 -1.30 -2.59
CA PRO A 142 2.71 -1.36 -3.58
C PRO A 142 4.01 -0.69 -3.12
N ASN A 143 3.99 0.04 -2.01
CA ASN A 143 5.13 0.82 -1.55
C ASN A 143 6.29 -0.10 -1.17
N TYR A 144 7.50 0.28 -1.57
CA TYR A 144 8.71 -0.47 -1.25
C TYR A 144 9.28 -0.15 0.13
N ASP A 145 8.97 1.05 0.67
CA ASP A 145 9.41 1.48 2.00
C ASP A 145 8.85 0.59 3.11
N LEU A 146 9.43 0.71 4.32
CA LEU A 146 9.04 -0.03 5.51
C LEU A 146 8.37 0.87 6.57
N LEU A 147 7.90 2.05 6.19
CA LEU A 147 7.33 3.04 7.11
C LEU A 147 6.11 2.49 7.87
N ALA A 148 5.27 1.70 7.18
CA ALA A 148 4.14 1.04 7.81
C ALA A 148 4.59 0.03 8.87
N GLU A 149 5.59 -0.80 8.55
CA GLU A 149 6.15 -1.79 9.48
C GLU A 149 6.73 -1.11 10.72
N TYR A 150 7.46 0.01 10.57
CA TYR A 150 7.97 0.79 11.71
C TYR A 150 6.84 1.33 12.58
N ALA A 151 5.77 1.85 11.97
CA ALA A 151 4.59 2.33 12.68
C ALA A 151 3.85 1.20 13.41
N LEU A 152 3.72 0.02 12.79
CA LEU A 152 3.12 -1.15 13.44
C LEU A 152 3.92 -1.58 14.68
N VAL A 153 5.26 -1.58 14.59
CA VAL A 153 6.15 -1.84 15.74
C VAL A 153 5.92 -0.77 16.83
N ARG A 154 5.89 0.51 16.46
CA ARG A 154 5.66 1.62 17.40
C ARG A 154 4.34 1.49 18.14
N HIS A 155 3.27 1.12 17.44
CA HIS A 155 1.93 0.95 18.00
C HIS A 155 1.72 -0.42 18.66
N LYS A 156 2.75 -1.31 18.69
CA LYS A 156 2.69 -2.68 19.22
C LYS A 156 1.58 -3.51 18.56
N ILE A 157 1.37 -3.31 17.26
CA ILE A 157 0.41 -4.07 16.46
C ILE A 157 1.13 -5.29 15.90
N PRO A 158 0.74 -6.53 16.27
CA PRO A 158 1.27 -7.71 15.62
C PRO A 158 0.95 -7.71 14.12
N TYR A 159 1.91 -8.11 13.30
CA TYR A 159 1.70 -8.24 11.86
C TYR A 159 2.52 -9.39 11.27
N ILE A 160 2.06 -9.89 10.13
CA ILE A 160 2.76 -10.89 9.33
C ILE A 160 2.77 -10.46 7.87
N THR A 161 3.89 -10.70 7.18
CA THR A 161 4.11 -10.36 5.76
C THR A 161 4.10 -11.59 4.85
N GLY A 162 3.81 -12.76 5.41
CA GLY A 162 3.94 -14.06 4.72
C GLY A 162 5.33 -14.66 4.85
N PHE A 163 6.28 -13.94 5.43
CA PHE A 163 7.63 -14.44 5.69
C PHE A 163 7.77 -14.95 7.13
N HIS A 164 8.49 -16.05 7.31
CA HIS A 164 8.74 -16.68 8.61
C HIS A 164 10.19 -17.10 8.76
N GLY A 165 10.65 -17.21 9.98
CA GLY A 165 12.01 -17.64 10.32
C GLY A 165 12.72 -16.64 11.20
N GLY A 166 14.05 -16.81 11.30
CA GLY A 166 14.92 -15.94 12.10
C GLY A 166 15.46 -14.74 11.32
N PHE A 167 16.79 -14.69 11.18
CA PHE A 167 17.50 -13.62 10.50
C PHE A 167 17.20 -13.55 9.00
N LEU A 168 17.16 -14.71 8.32
CA LEU A 168 16.61 -14.87 6.99
C LEU A 168 15.22 -15.48 7.12
N ARG A 169 14.23 -14.79 6.60
CA ARG A 169 12.84 -15.23 6.62
C ARG A 169 12.44 -15.73 5.24
N ARG A 170 11.77 -16.89 5.16
CA ARG A 170 11.29 -17.51 3.92
C ARG A 170 9.80 -17.30 3.76
N TYR A 171 9.35 -17.17 2.52
CA TYR A 171 7.96 -16.94 2.22
C TYR A 171 7.11 -18.21 2.40
N ASN A 172 6.23 -18.20 3.37
CA ASN A 172 5.22 -19.24 3.64
C ASN A 172 4.18 -18.69 4.63
N TRP A 173 2.98 -18.37 4.15
CA TRP A 173 1.90 -17.83 4.98
C TRP A 173 1.46 -18.76 6.09
N GLY A 174 1.44 -20.09 5.84
CA GLY A 174 1.08 -21.07 6.87
C GLY A 174 2.01 -21.06 8.08
N GLU A 175 3.32 -20.94 7.83
CA GLU A 175 4.32 -20.84 8.88
C GLU A 175 4.32 -19.44 9.52
N ALA A 176 4.19 -18.36 8.72
CA ALA A 176 4.11 -17.00 9.24
C ALA A 176 2.94 -16.82 10.21
N LYS A 177 1.79 -17.44 9.92
CA LYS A 177 0.59 -17.39 10.77
C LYS A 177 0.84 -17.92 12.20
N LYS A 178 1.76 -18.88 12.39
CA LYS A 178 2.06 -19.42 13.70
C LYS A 178 2.64 -18.38 14.67
N SER A 179 3.27 -17.31 14.15
CA SER A 179 3.84 -16.24 14.99
C SER A 179 2.80 -15.37 15.70
N VAL A 180 1.55 -15.36 15.23
CA VAL A 180 0.41 -14.62 15.83
C VAL A 180 -0.56 -15.56 16.57
N GLN A 181 -0.18 -16.83 16.76
CA GLN A 181 -0.95 -17.83 17.45
C GLN A 181 -0.35 -18.13 18.83
N SER A 182 -1.22 -18.42 19.79
CA SER A 182 -0.87 -18.92 21.12
C SER A 182 -1.71 -20.14 21.45
N ILE A 183 -1.22 -20.97 22.39
CA ILE A 183 -1.95 -22.13 22.91
C ILE A 183 -2.53 -21.74 24.27
N GLU A 184 -3.85 -21.72 24.35
CA GLU A 184 -4.56 -21.45 25.59
C GLU A 184 -5.28 -22.70 26.13
N LYS A 185 -5.35 -22.81 27.46
CA LYS A 185 -6.15 -23.84 28.12
C LYS A 185 -7.60 -23.39 28.20
N GLY A 186 -8.52 -24.21 27.75
CA GLY A 186 -9.94 -23.98 27.90
C GLY A 186 -10.36 -23.91 29.36
N LEU A 187 -11.49 -23.24 29.65
CA LEU A 187 -12.01 -23.08 31.00
C LEU A 187 -12.83 -24.30 31.46
N GLY A 188 -12.85 -24.59 32.77
CA GLY A 188 -13.94 -25.32 33.45
C GLY A 188 -13.85 -26.83 33.48
N LYS A 189 -12.69 -27.50 33.21
CA LYS A 189 -12.51 -28.97 33.33
C LYS A 189 -11.20 -29.31 34.00
N THR A 190 -11.15 -30.46 34.69
CA THR A 190 -9.91 -31.00 35.32
C THR A 190 -8.77 -31.21 34.30
N ARG A 191 -9.09 -31.45 33.04
CA ARG A 191 -8.17 -31.47 31.89
C ARG A 191 -8.79 -30.62 30.73
N PRO A 192 -8.64 -29.28 30.77
CA PRO A 192 -9.19 -28.44 29.74
C PRO A 192 -8.52 -28.72 28.37
N PRO A 193 -9.28 -28.72 27.27
CA PRO A 193 -8.70 -28.90 25.93
C PRO A 193 -7.79 -27.72 25.61
N LEU A 194 -6.67 -27.98 24.95
CA LEU A 194 -5.83 -26.95 24.37
C LEU A 194 -6.50 -26.36 23.14
N ARG A 195 -6.48 -25.04 23.03
CA ARG A 195 -7.03 -24.29 21.87
C ARG A 195 -5.95 -23.41 21.29
N ILE A 196 -5.84 -23.39 19.99
CA ILE A 196 -5.03 -22.39 19.27
C ILE A 196 -5.88 -21.13 19.16
N VAL A 197 -5.33 -20.03 19.67
CA VAL A 197 -5.98 -18.70 19.64
C VAL A 197 -5.06 -17.73 18.91
N GLU A 198 -5.64 -16.97 17.99
CA GLU A 198 -4.93 -15.88 17.30
C GLU A 198 -5.07 -14.57 18.07
N CYS A 199 -4.02 -13.75 18.12
CA CYS A 199 -4.13 -12.36 18.55
C CYS A 199 -4.71 -11.50 17.41
N LYS A 200 -5.22 -10.30 17.72
CA LYS A 200 -5.55 -9.31 16.71
C LYS A 200 -4.28 -8.87 16.00
N HIS A 201 -4.26 -8.96 14.65
CA HIS A 201 -3.07 -8.70 13.86
C HIS A 201 -3.38 -8.19 12.47
N ILE A 202 -2.36 -7.65 11.80
CA ILE A 202 -2.40 -7.27 10.39
C ILE A 202 -1.76 -8.37 9.54
N ARG A 203 -2.43 -8.73 8.44
CA ARG A 203 -1.82 -9.43 7.30
C ARG A 203 -1.41 -8.37 6.28
N LEU A 204 -0.11 -8.06 6.25
CA LEU A 204 0.43 -7.05 5.36
C LEU A 204 0.89 -7.69 4.05
N HIS A 205 0.21 -7.35 2.97
CA HIS A 205 0.52 -7.81 1.61
C HIS A 205 1.37 -6.77 0.89
N LYS A 206 2.53 -7.18 0.37
CA LYS A 206 3.42 -6.33 -0.44
C LYS A 206 3.60 -6.99 -1.82
N PRO A 207 2.58 -6.92 -2.70
CA PRO A 207 2.57 -7.64 -3.97
C PRO A 207 3.70 -7.24 -4.92
N HIS A 208 4.27 -6.05 -4.74
CA HIS A 208 5.44 -5.59 -5.52
C HIS A 208 6.78 -5.82 -4.81
N GLY A 209 6.80 -6.60 -3.74
CA GLY A 209 7.97 -6.72 -2.89
C GLY A 209 8.24 -5.45 -2.08
N SER A 210 9.39 -5.38 -1.47
CA SER A 210 9.83 -4.24 -0.64
C SER A 210 11.36 -4.19 -0.55
N LEU A 211 11.89 -3.15 0.09
CA LEU A 211 13.32 -2.94 0.28
C LEU A 211 14.07 -4.15 0.86
N ASN A 212 13.41 -4.94 1.70
CA ASN A 212 13.98 -6.10 2.36
C ASN A 212 13.61 -7.45 1.74
N THR A 213 12.98 -7.44 0.54
CA THR A 213 12.57 -8.66 -0.17
C THR A 213 13.55 -9.00 -1.29
N PHE A 214 14.02 -10.25 -1.30
CA PHE A 214 15.07 -10.73 -2.22
C PHE A 214 14.74 -12.12 -2.75
N GLU A 215 15.31 -12.46 -3.91
CA GLU A 215 15.42 -13.82 -4.42
C GLU A 215 16.84 -14.32 -4.16
N TRP A 216 16.98 -15.46 -3.51
CA TRP A 216 18.21 -16.14 -3.23
C TRP A 216 18.00 -17.65 -3.29
N GLU A 217 18.86 -18.37 -4.04
CA GLU A 217 18.73 -19.82 -4.25
C GLU A 217 17.32 -20.24 -4.73
N ALA A 218 16.75 -19.46 -5.65
CA ALA A 218 15.39 -19.63 -6.18
C ALA A 218 14.27 -19.61 -5.09
N GLN A 219 14.54 -18.98 -3.96
CA GLN A 219 13.57 -18.78 -2.87
C GLN A 219 13.34 -17.28 -2.65
N LEU A 220 12.07 -16.93 -2.41
CA LEU A 220 11.72 -15.59 -1.98
C LEU A 220 12.01 -15.47 -0.48
N ILE A 221 12.85 -14.50 -0.13
CA ILE A 221 13.30 -14.28 1.24
C ILE A 221 13.14 -12.81 1.64
N GLU A 222 13.11 -12.58 2.94
CA GLU A 222 13.09 -11.26 3.55
C GLU A 222 14.28 -11.13 4.51
N CYS A 223 15.09 -10.05 4.33
CA CYS A 223 16.28 -9.78 5.13
C CYS A 223 16.55 -8.28 5.29
N ASN A 224 16.38 -7.74 6.49
CA ASN A 224 16.60 -6.32 6.74
C ASN A 224 18.07 -5.90 6.59
N SER A 225 19.02 -6.79 6.86
CA SER A 225 20.46 -6.47 6.78
C SER A 225 20.96 -6.29 5.34
N TRP A 226 20.17 -6.72 4.33
CA TRP A 226 20.55 -6.62 2.92
C TRP A 226 19.95 -5.39 2.22
N ILE A 227 19.21 -4.56 2.94
CA ILE A 227 18.56 -3.36 2.36
C ILE A 227 19.58 -2.45 1.67
N LEU A 228 20.68 -2.11 2.38
CA LEU A 228 21.72 -1.23 1.84
C LEU A 228 22.80 -2.00 1.07
N ASN A 229 23.22 -3.16 1.59
CA ASN A 229 24.30 -3.97 1.04
C ASN A 229 23.87 -5.42 0.97
N LYS A 230 23.56 -5.92 -0.21
CA LYS A 230 23.23 -7.33 -0.44
C LYS A 230 24.46 -8.12 -0.91
N PRO A 231 24.58 -9.41 -0.57
CA PRO A 231 25.64 -10.28 -1.08
C PRO A 231 25.55 -10.47 -2.61
N ASP A 232 26.67 -10.86 -3.21
CA ASP A 232 26.71 -11.31 -4.60
C ASP A 232 25.78 -12.52 -4.81
N GLY A 233 25.12 -12.57 -5.97
CA GLY A 233 24.16 -13.63 -6.29
C GLY A 233 22.76 -13.45 -5.66
N VAL A 234 22.57 -12.47 -4.80
CA VAL A 234 21.24 -12.10 -4.29
C VAL A 234 20.60 -11.06 -5.21
N VAL A 235 19.35 -11.27 -5.60
CA VAL A 235 18.58 -10.37 -6.48
C VAL A 235 17.47 -9.69 -5.68
N ARG A 236 17.22 -8.40 -5.90
CA ARG A 236 16.07 -7.72 -5.30
C ARG A 236 14.77 -8.22 -5.92
N ALA A 237 13.84 -8.63 -5.08
CA ALA A 237 12.51 -9.05 -5.50
C ALA A 237 11.53 -7.85 -5.46
N MET A 238 11.97 -6.72 -6.00
CA MET A 238 11.15 -5.52 -6.17
C MET A 238 10.66 -5.45 -7.61
N ILE A 239 9.38 -5.15 -7.77
CA ILE A 239 8.72 -5.00 -9.07
C ILE A 239 8.54 -3.52 -9.34
N THR A 240 9.48 -2.93 -10.08
CA THR A 240 9.40 -1.53 -10.51
C THR A 240 8.38 -1.36 -11.64
N PRO A 241 7.84 -0.14 -11.86
CA PRO A 241 6.95 0.16 -12.98
C PRO A 241 7.52 -0.30 -14.32
N GLY A 242 6.65 -0.70 -15.27
CA GLY A 242 7.01 -1.09 -16.64
C GLY A 242 6.72 -2.56 -16.98
N THR A 243 6.75 -2.92 -18.28
CA THR A 243 6.37 -4.26 -18.80
C THR A 243 7.34 -5.38 -18.41
N ALA A 244 8.61 -5.10 -18.10
CA ALA A 244 9.52 -6.05 -17.47
C ALA A 244 8.95 -6.57 -16.11
N LYS A 245 8.05 -5.83 -15.49
CA LYS A 245 7.16 -6.20 -14.38
C LYS A 245 6.44 -7.54 -14.65
N TYR A 246 5.88 -7.74 -15.85
CA TYR A 246 5.14 -8.96 -16.19
C TYR A 246 6.02 -10.21 -16.24
N GLN A 247 7.24 -10.11 -16.74
CA GLN A 247 8.14 -11.26 -16.82
C GLN A 247 8.63 -11.71 -15.45
N ARG A 248 8.86 -10.79 -14.53
CA ARG A 248 9.23 -11.09 -13.12
C ARG A 248 8.05 -11.61 -12.31
N LEU A 249 6.85 -11.01 -12.47
CA LEU A 249 5.62 -11.50 -11.83
C LEU A 249 5.24 -12.91 -12.24
N HIS A 250 5.60 -13.35 -13.45
CA HIS A 250 5.35 -14.73 -13.90
C HIS A 250 6.19 -15.76 -13.15
N LYS A 251 7.36 -15.40 -12.60
CA LYS A 251 8.18 -16.31 -11.78
C LYS A 251 7.67 -16.46 -10.35
N ASP A 252 7.18 -15.37 -9.72
CA ASP A 252 6.80 -15.35 -8.30
C ASP A 252 5.41 -14.78 -8.06
N ARG A 253 4.39 -15.46 -8.62
CA ARG A 253 2.98 -15.09 -8.41
C ARG A 253 2.47 -15.28 -6.98
N ALA A 254 3.26 -15.85 -6.08
CA ALA A 254 2.77 -16.21 -4.75
C ALA A 254 2.26 -15.01 -3.93
N GLN A 255 3.01 -13.89 -3.93
CA GLN A 255 2.57 -12.68 -3.21
C GLN A 255 1.36 -12.03 -3.85
N LEU A 256 1.30 -11.97 -5.19
CA LEU A 256 0.15 -11.43 -5.91
C LEU A 256 -1.08 -12.33 -5.79
N ALA A 257 -0.91 -13.65 -5.84
CA ALA A 257 -2.01 -14.60 -5.69
C ALA A 257 -2.67 -14.54 -4.29
N GLU A 258 -1.87 -14.36 -3.24
CA GLU A 258 -2.39 -14.15 -1.88
C GLU A 258 -3.12 -12.80 -1.76
N TYR A 259 -2.61 -11.76 -2.39
CA TYR A 259 -3.28 -10.47 -2.50
C TYR A 259 -4.63 -10.59 -3.23
N ASP A 260 -4.66 -11.22 -4.42
CA ASP A 260 -5.88 -11.43 -5.20
C ASP A 260 -6.92 -12.24 -4.43
N THR A 261 -6.47 -13.28 -3.72
CA THR A 261 -7.34 -14.09 -2.84
C THR A 261 -7.93 -13.22 -1.72
N ALA A 262 -7.12 -12.37 -1.11
CA ALA A 262 -7.58 -11.48 -0.06
C ALA A 262 -8.60 -10.47 -0.59
N VAL A 263 -8.35 -9.84 -1.74
CA VAL A 263 -9.31 -8.93 -2.40
C VAL A 263 -10.62 -9.66 -2.70
N GLY A 264 -10.55 -10.85 -3.28
CA GLY A 264 -11.73 -11.66 -3.61
C GLY A 264 -12.64 -11.98 -2.42
N ASN A 265 -12.09 -12.08 -1.23
CA ASN A 265 -12.80 -12.42 0.01
C ASN A 265 -13.39 -11.22 0.77
N HIS A 266 -13.18 -9.98 0.30
CA HIS A 266 -13.69 -8.78 0.98
C HIS A 266 -14.84 -8.13 0.20
N ALA A 267 -15.69 -7.41 0.94
CA ALA A 267 -16.84 -6.66 0.42
C ALA A 267 -16.80 -5.16 0.79
N SER A 268 -15.73 -4.72 1.44
CA SER A 268 -15.52 -3.32 1.84
C SER A 268 -14.04 -2.98 1.66
N PHE A 269 -13.74 -1.81 1.06
CA PHE A 269 -12.38 -1.41 0.66
C PHE A 269 -12.07 0.00 1.12
N LEU A 270 -10.95 0.16 1.85
CA LEU A 270 -10.43 1.46 2.28
C LEU A 270 -9.14 1.76 1.52
N PHE A 271 -9.14 2.83 0.74
CA PHE A 271 -7.99 3.29 -0.03
C PHE A 271 -7.38 4.53 0.62
N LEU A 272 -6.10 4.46 0.99
CA LEU A 272 -5.38 5.54 1.67
C LEU A 272 -4.23 6.05 0.78
N GLY A 273 -4.30 7.28 0.31
CA GLY A 273 -3.26 7.87 -0.54
C GLY A 273 -2.94 7.03 -1.78
N PHE A 274 -3.93 6.35 -2.36
CA PHE A 274 -3.79 5.48 -3.51
C PHE A 274 -4.40 6.12 -4.76
N GLY A 275 -3.61 6.23 -5.84
CA GLY A 275 -3.96 6.97 -7.05
C GLY A 275 -4.67 6.15 -8.13
N PHE A 276 -4.85 4.84 -7.96
CA PHE A 276 -5.45 3.90 -8.94
C PHE A 276 -4.69 3.79 -10.27
N ASN A 277 -3.42 4.22 -10.32
CA ASN A 277 -2.60 4.13 -11.53
C ASN A 277 -2.08 2.70 -11.76
N ASP A 278 -1.91 1.90 -10.72
CA ASP A 278 -1.41 0.54 -10.80
C ASP A 278 -2.50 -0.44 -11.30
N SER A 279 -2.49 -0.72 -12.60
CA SER A 279 -3.45 -1.61 -13.25
C SER A 279 -3.35 -3.08 -12.81
N GLN A 280 -2.26 -3.50 -12.18
CA GLN A 280 -2.10 -4.86 -11.67
C GLN A 280 -2.74 -5.05 -10.32
N LEU A 281 -2.67 -4.04 -9.46
CA LEU A 281 -3.35 -4.05 -8.17
C LEU A 281 -4.85 -3.77 -8.33
N VAL A 282 -5.19 -2.85 -9.25
CA VAL A 282 -6.59 -2.54 -9.58
C VAL A 282 -7.03 -3.39 -10.78
N ASN A 283 -6.90 -4.70 -10.63
CA ASN A 283 -7.15 -5.70 -11.66
C ASN A 283 -8.64 -6.09 -11.79
N ASN A 284 -8.91 -7.15 -12.55
CA ASN A 284 -10.26 -7.67 -12.76
C ASN A 284 -10.98 -8.05 -11.44
N ALA A 285 -10.25 -8.47 -10.41
CA ALA A 285 -10.86 -8.80 -9.11
C ALA A 285 -11.45 -7.56 -8.44
N PHE A 286 -10.73 -6.42 -8.45
CA PHE A 286 -11.28 -5.16 -7.96
C PHE A 286 -12.44 -4.65 -8.83
N ARG A 287 -12.32 -4.77 -10.17
CA ARG A 287 -13.41 -4.38 -11.07
C ARG A 287 -14.68 -5.18 -10.77
N GLN A 288 -14.55 -6.49 -10.62
CA GLN A 288 -15.67 -7.34 -10.22
C GLN A 288 -16.30 -6.83 -8.92
N LYS A 289 -15.49 -6.58 -7.88
CA LYS A 289 -15.96 -6.15 -6.57
C LYS A 289 -16.62 -4.77 -6.57
N LEU A 290 -16.00 -3.78 -7.19
CA LEU A 290 -16.45 -2.39 -7.10
C LEU A 290 -17.50 -2.04 -8.15
N GLU A 291 -17.34 -2.49 -9.41
CA GLU A 291 -18.25 -2.16 -10.49
C GLU A 291 -19.46 -3.11 -10.55
N GLN A 292 -19.25 -4.43 -10.39
CA GLN A 292 -20.32 -5.44 -10.59
C GLN A 292 -20.98 -5.84 -9.27
N ASP A 293 -20.20 -6.23 -8.25
CA ASP A 293 -20.73 -6.60 -6.93
C ASP A 293 -21.14 -5.38 -6.11
N GLN A 294 -20.79 -4.15 -6.57
CA GLN A 294 -21.08 -2.87 -5.92
C GLN A 294 -20.66 -2.81 -4.45
N CYS A 295 -19.52 -3.41 -4.14
CA CYS A 295 -18.94 -3.37 -2.82
C CYS A 295 -18.67 -1.94 -2.36
N ARG A 296 -18.73 -1.72 -1.04
CA ARG A 296 -18.48 -0.39 -0.47
C ARG A 296 -17.01 -0.01 -0.55
N ALA A 297 -16.73 1.23 -0.91
CA ALA A 297 -15.37 1.76 -0.94
C ALA A 297 -15.29 3.17 -0.36
N LEU A 298 -14.20 3.45 0.34
CA LEU A 298 -13.85 4.78 0.83
C LEU A 298 -12.42 5.11 0.41
N VAL A 299 -12.26 6.22 -0.29
CA VAL A 299 -10.95 6.76 -0.71
C VAL A 299 -10.64 7.99 0.11
N ILE A 300 -9.48 8.00 0.76
CA ILE A 300 -8.94 9.16 1.49
C ILE A 300 -7.60 9.51 0.87
N THR A 301 -7.50 10.67 0.26
CA THR A 301 -6.29 11.12 -0.42
C THR A 301 -6.17 12.63 -0.38
N ARG A 302 -4.94 13.16 -0.56
CA ARG A 302 -4.75 14.61 -0.66
C ARG A 302 -5.42 15.15 -1.92
N ASP A 303 -5.09 14.63 -3.07
CA ASP A 303 -5.55 15.13 -4.37
C ASP A 303 -6.39 14.06 -5.08
N SER A 304 -7.44 14.49 -5.78
CA SER A 304 -8.12 13.67 -6.78
C SER A 304 -7.31 13.64 -8.08
N ASN A 305 -7.52 12.63 -8.90
CA ASN A 305 -6.95 12.51 -10.22
C ASN A 305 -7.96 11.87 -11.19
N PRO A 306 -7.74 11.91 -12.53
CA PRO A 306 -8.67 11.36 -13.51
C PRO A 306 -9.00 9.86 -13.32
N ARG A 307 -8.08 9.07 -12.78
CA ARG A 307 -8.31 7.64 -12.51
C ARG A 307 -9.30 7.45 -11.36
N ILE A 308 -9.11 8.21 -10.27
CA ILE A 308 -10.06 8.19 -9.13
C ILE A 308 -11.45 8.62 -9.61
N GLU A 309 -11.54 9.67 -10.42
CA GLU A 309 -12.82 10.19 -10.95
C GLU A 309 -13.50 9.19 -11.89
N GLU A 310 -12.73 8.48 -12.72
CA GLU A 310 -13.23 7.38 -13.53
C GLU A 310 -13.86 6.27 -12.66
N TRP A 311 -13.18 5.84 -11.60
CA TRP A 311 -13.72 4.83 -10.69
C TRP A 311 -14.97 5.31 -9.96
N LEU A 312 -14.99 6.55 -9.45
CA LEU A 312 -16.17 7.13 -8.81
C LEU A 312 -17.38 7.13 -9.73
N SER A 313 -17.18 7.42 -11.03
CA SER A 313 -18.29 7.45 -12.00
C SER A 313 -18.93 6.07 -12.23
N LYS A 314 -18.16 4.99 -12.07
CA LYS A 314 -18.58 3.60 -12.29
C LYS A 314 -19.04 2.88 -11.02
N CYS A 315 -18.62 3.38 -9.85
CA CYS A 315 -18.81 2.72 -8.57
C CYS A 315 -19.70 3.55 -7.63
N PRO A 316 -21.01 3.40 -7.67
CA PRO A 316 -21.95 4.27 -6.92
C PRO A 316 -21.82 4.14 -5.40
N ASN A 317 -21.22 3.07 -4.89
CA ASN A 317 -20.96 2.87 -3.46
C ASN A 317 -19.55 3.29 -3.02
N MET A 318 -18.84 4.04 -3.88
CA MET A 318 -17.51 4.58 -3.60
C MET A 318 -17.61 6.04 -3.15
N TRP A 319 -16.98 6.34 -2.02
CA TRP A 319 -16.86 7.67 -1.46
C TRP A 319 -15.44 8.19 -1.61
N LEU A 320 -15.28 9.47 -1.88
CA LEU A 320 -13.99 10.16 -1.91
C LEU A 320 -13.97 11.28 -0.88
N ILE A 321 -12.91 11.31 -0.08
CA ILE A 321 -12.52 12.43 0.77
C ILE A 321 -11.17 12.94 0.28
N CYS A 322 -11.13 14.18 -0.17
CA CYS A 322 -9.88 14.80 -0.61
C CYS A 322 -9.79 16.27 -0.20
N LYS A 323 -8.62 16.86 -0.41
CA LYS A 323 -8.36 18.28 -0.19
C LYS A 323 -9.17 19.13 -1.19
N GLN A 324 -9.61 20.30 -0.78
CA GLN A 324 -10.17 21.31 -1.68
C GLN A 324 -9.05 21.93 -2.54
N THR A 325 -9.40 22.39 -3.73
CA THR A 325 -8.43 22.97 -4.67
C THR A 325 -7.78 24.23 -4.10
N ASP A 326 -8.57 25.09 -3.43
CA ASP A 326 -8.15 26.43 -3.02
C ASP A 326 -7.91 26.58 -1.51
N SER A 327 -7.92 25.49 -0.76
CA SER A 327 -7.70 25.52 0.69
C SER A 327 -7.20 24.15 1.20
N ASP A 328 -6.64 24.12 2.42
CA ASP A 328 -6.25 22.88 3.09
C ASP A 328 -7.46 22.09 3.64
N LYS A 329 -8.67 22.60 3.46
CA LYS A 329 -9.90 21.97 3.95
C LYS A 329 -10.32 20.81 3.04
N SER A 330 -11.32 20.05 3.47
CA SER A 330 -11.74 18.84 2.78
C SER A 330 -12.95 19.05 1.91
N ARG A 331 -13.08 18.23 0.88
CA ARG A 331 -14.31 18.00 0.14
C ARG A 331 -14.62 16.51 0.08
N ILE A 332 -15.92 16.20 0.05
CA ILE A 332 -16.42 14.81 0.00
C ILE A 332 -17.29 14.67 -1.24
N TYR A 333 -17.19 13.53 -1.90
CA TYR A 333 -17.98 13.22 -3.10
C TYR A 333 -18.42 11.76 -3.14
N ASN A 334 -19.60 11.56 -3.70
CA ASN A 334 -20.07 10.26 -4.16
C ASN A 334 -20.96 10.47 -5.38
N SER A 335 -20.84 9.64 -6.41
CA SER A 335 -21.50 9.81 -7.71
C SER A 335 -23.03 9.74 -7.72
N LYS A 336 -23.67 9.33 -6.61
CA LYS A 336 -25.13 9.38 -6.42
C LYS A 336 -25.64 10.81 -6.21
N TYR A 337 -24.75 11.76 -5.96
CA TYR A 337 -25.09 13.14 -5.66
C TYR A 337 -24.53 14.08 -6.73
N GLU A 338 -25.21 15.20 -6.93
CA GLU A 338 -24.91 16.16 -7.98
C GLU A 338 -23.80 17.15 -7.61
N ASN A 339 -23.53 17.29 -6.30
CA ASN A 339 -22.59 18.29 -5.78
C ASN A 339 -21.47 17.68 -4.94
N TRP A 340 -20.36 18.39 -4.86
CA TRP A 340 -19.34 18.18 -3.85
C TRP A 340 -19.78 18.79 -2.52
N LEU A 341 -19.61 18.06 -1.42
CA LEU A 341 -19.76 18.60 -0.08
C LEU A 341 -18.43 19.22 0.36
N HIS A 342 -18.44 20.52 0.62
CA HIS A 342 -17.27 21.24 1.15
C HIS A 342 -17.29 21.27 2.69
N ILE A 343 -16.21 20.80 3.30
CA ILE A 343 -15.99 20.83 4.75
C ILE A 343 -15.00 21.96 5.04
N HIS A 344 -15.46 23.05 5.62
CA HIS A 344 -14.70 24.29 5.77
C HIS A 344 -13.87 24.37 7.06
N ASP A 345 -14.12 23.49 8.01
CA ASP A 345 -13.55 23.51 9.36
C ASP A 345 -12.51 22.37 9.60
N LYS A 346 -12.44 21.35 8.74
CA LYS A 346 -11.62 20.15 8.97
C LYS A 346 -10.83 19.73 7.74
N GLU A 347 -9.67 19.10 8.02
CA GLU A 347 -8.75 18.53 7.02
C GLU A 347 -8.89 17.00 6.95
N LEU A 348 -10.11 16.50 6.72
CA LEU A 348 -10.44 15.07 6.74
C LEU A 348 -9.70 14.22 5.68
N TRP A 349 -9.03 14.86 4.72
CA TRP A 349 -8.12 14.19 3.80
C TRP A 349 -6.82 13.73 4.47
N ARG A 350 -6.49 14.27 5.66
CA ARG A 350 -5.39 13.82 6.50
C ARG A 350 -5.84 12.66 7.36
N PHE A 351 -5.04 11.61 7.39
CA PHE A 351 -5.41 10.36 8.08
C PHE A 351 -5.57 10.54 9.58
N ASP A 352 -4.76 11.38 10.22
CA ASP A 352 -4.86 11.74 11.65
C ASP A 352 -6.18 12.47 11.97
N ALA A 353 -6.50 13.51 11.19
CA ALA A 353 -7.73 14.27 11.36
C ALA A 353 -8.98 13.41 11.08
N PHE A 354 -8.93 12.56 10.05
CA PHE A 354 -9.98 11.59 9.75
C PHE A 354 -10.19 10.60 10.89
N THR A 355 -9.10 10.04 11.41
CA THR A 355 -9.15 9.05 12.51
C THR A 355 -9.81 9.66 13.75
N ASN A 356 -9.42 10.88 14.12
CA ASN A 356 -9.99 11.58 15.28
C ASN A 356 -11.48 11.86 15.10
N GLU A 357 -11.94 12.18 13.89
CA GLU A 357 -13.34 12.50 13.62
C GLU A 357 -14.25 11.27 13.62
N PHE A 358 -13.84 10.20 12.95
CA PHE A 358 -14.73 9.06 12.67
C PHE A 358 -14.46 7.82 13.52
N LEU A 359 -13.25 7.66 14.06
CA LEU A 359 -12.87 6.45 14.82
C LEU A 359 -12.57 6.75 16.30
N GLY A 360 -12.72 7.99 16.70
CA GLY A 360 -12.44 8.43 18.06
C GLY A 360 -10.95 8.60 18.32
N GLY A 361 -10.55 9.74 18.88
CA GLY A 361 -9.18 10.01 19.30
C GLY A 361 -8.79 9.26 20.57
#